data_12be593818d2a4518a51eb3f741fd24f
#
_entry.id   12be593818d2a4518a51eb3f741fd24f
#
_cell.length_a   1.000
_cell.length_b   1.000
_cell.length_c   1.000
_cell.angle_alpha   90.00
_cell.angle_beta   90.00
_cell.angle_gamma   90.00
#
_symmetry.space_group_name_H-M   'P 1'
#
loop_
_entity.id
_entity.type
_entity.pdbx_description
1 polymer ?
#
loop_
_entity_poly.entity_id
_entity_poly.type
_entity_poly.pdbx_seq_one_letter_code
_entity_poly.pdbx_strand_id
1 'polypeptide(L)'
;MPDNKKNLCILPWISLDRNADTSTPSFAPCCLYQGEKQYRGFDEYWHGDDLKKLRQDMLEGKRPKGCWKCWNEEDSGKKSMRQSVNESRLRPHIAVTSMANSEIEPLQIKLQAGASCNLAHKVWQEIGMETLEQRRYDDVSDRLIRDNAESVQYIDLLGGEPFYHKKVRDLVRWLVENGHAEHITIYVTTNAMILDDQLLSDLKKFQNVVAIVGLDAVGKKHEYIRPGADWDTIVTNIERLQSSHINVVIQPVISAINILCLPELIDWCKTRKLHMTQMSLVHDPEPLHPKNLPAALMDKVDPRFKKFVAEAKTDSSLDFIKKLDAYWKTKIYHTMPEWKEVYYQDSGNDRLEKDYDVYRRTLAHARKI
;
A
#
# COMPACT_ATOMS: atom_id res chain seq x y z
N MET A 1 -29.56 8.30 7.96
CA MET A 1 -29.59 6.95 8.57
C MET A 1 -30.24 7.06 9.92
N PRO A 2 -31.05 6.09 10.39
CA PRO A 2 -31.53 6.10 11.77
C PRO A 2 -30.33 6.19 12.73
N ASP A 3 -30.52 6.87 13.86
CA ASP A 3 -29.44 7.21 14.84
C ASP A 3 -28.63 5.97 15.33
N ASN A 4 -29.24 4.78 15.36
CA ASN A 4 -28.58 3.55 15.79
C ASN A 4 -27.56 2.97 14.77
N LYS A 5 -27.47 3.52 13.55
CA LYS A 5 -26.48 3.09 12.53
C LYS A 5 -25.28 4.04 12.41
N LYS A 6 -25.17 5.05 13.26
CA LYS A 6 -24.09 6.05 13.20
C LYS A 6 -22.69 5.43 13.31
N ASN A 7 -22.54 4.37 14.10
CA ASN A 7 -21.25 3.70 14.34
C ASN A 7 -21.05 2.43 13.50
N LEU A 8 -21.93 2.16 12.53
CA LEU A 8 -21.82 0.98 11.67
C LEU A 8 -20.59 1.03 10.77
N CYS A 9 -19.92 -0.10 10.60
CA CYS A 9 -18.94 -0.39 9.55
C CYS A 9 -19.38 -1.63 8.80
N ILE A 10 -19.42 -1.58 7.46
CA ILE A 10 -19.84 -2.73 6.66
C ILE A 10 -18.81 -3.87 6.60
N LEU A 11 -17.53 -3.57 6.78
CA LEU A 11 -16.44 -4.54 6.58
C LEU A 11 -16.59 -5.83 7.39
N PRO A 12 -17.04 -5.85 8.65
CA PRO A 12 -17.26 -7.09 9.39
C PRO A 12 -18.22 -8.10 8.73
N TRP A 13 -19.06 -7.64 7.80
CA TRP A 13 -20.03 -8.52 7.11
C TRP A 13 -19.54 -9.00 5.75
N ILE A 14 -18.59 -8.29 5.13
CA ILE A 14 -18.27 -8.55 3.72
C ILE A 14 -16.78 -8.73 3.45
N SER A 15 -15.91 -8.30 4.36
CA SER A 15 -14.47 -8.22 4.08
C SER A 15 -13.67 -9.16 4.98
N LEU A 16 -12.74 -9.85 4.36
CA LEU A 16 -11.73 -10.65 5.00
C LEU A 16 -10.35 -10.06 4.69
N ASP A 17 -9.68 -9.63 5.75
CA ASP A 17 -8.29 -9.24 5.74
C ASP A 17 -7.49 -10.24 6.58
N ARG A 18 -6.33 -10.63 6.10
CA ARG A 18 -5.46 -11.52 6.82
C ARG A 18 -4.11 -10.86 7.03
N ASN A 19 -3.76 -10.63 8.30
CA ASN A 19 -2.43 -10.16 8.63
C ASN A 19 -1.45 -11.33 8.53
N ALA A 20 -0.76 -11.43 7.39
CA ALA A 20 0.24 -12.44 7.11
C ALA A 20 1.62 -12.09 7.73
N ASP A 21 1.78 -10.88 8.26
CA ASP A 21 3.05 -10.36 8.77
C ASP A 21 3.40 -10.85 10.19
N THR A 22 2.47 -11.52 10.86
CA THR A 22 2.69 -12.05 12.20
C THR A 22 3.11 -13.53 12.15
N SER A 23 3.92 -13.96 13.10
CA SER A 23 4.28 -15.38 13.30
C SER A 23 3.04 -16.29 13.45
N THR A 24 1.91 -15.71 13.80
CA THR A 24 0.58 -16.31 13.85
C THR A 24 -0.35 -15.48 12.97
N PRO A 25 -0.71 -15.97 11.79
CA PRO A 25 -1.66 -15.30 10.91
C PRO A 25 -2.99 -15.08 11.60
N SER A 26 -3.46 -13.84 11.64
CA SER A 26 -4.75 -13.48 12.21
C SER A 26 -5.72 -13.02 11.14
N PHE A 27 -6.98 -13.40 11.29
CA PHE A 27 -8.06 -12.89 10.46
C PHE A 27 -8.66 -11.62 11.07
N ALA A 28 -9.05 -10.68 10.22
CA ALA A 28 -9.65 -9.42 10.63
C ALA A 28 -10.66 -8.93 9.59
N PRO A 29 -11.60 -8.05 9.97
CA PRO A 29 -12.51 -7.43 9.00
C PRO A 29 -11.82 -6.33 8.18
N CYS A 30 -10.68 -5.81 8.63
CA CYS A 30 -9.87 -4.82 7.92
C CYS A 30 -8.47 -4.70 8.53
N CYS A 31 -7.54 -4.08 7.79
CA CYS A 31 -6.14 -3.87 8.19
C CYS A 31 -5.94 -2.94 9.42
N LEU A 32 -6.96 -2.18 9.82
CA LEU A 32 -6.88 -1.29 11.00
C LEU A 32 -7.43 -1.95 12.27
N TYR A 33 -8.14 -3.07 12.15
CA TYR A 33 -8.74 -3.74 13.29
C TYR A 33 -7.68 -4.37 14.19
N GLN A 34 -7.79 -4.13 15.48
CA GLN A 34 -6.94 -4.74 16.50
C GLN A 34 -7.78 -5.61 17.43
N GLY A 35 -7.89 -6.88 17.05
CA GLY A 35 -8.48 -7.93 17.90
C GLY A 35 -7.45 -8.51 18.84
N GLU A 36 -7.91 -9.00 19.99
CA GLU A 36 -7.04 -9.62 20.98
C GLU A 36 -6.81 -11.13 20.71
N LYS A 37 -7.69 -11.75 19.89
CA LYS A 37 -7.68 -13.19 19.64
C LYS A 37 -7.08 -13.53 18.27
N GLN A 38 -6.32 -14.62 18.26
CA GLN A 38 -5.82 -15.25 17.05
C GLN A 38 -6.70 -16.44 16.70
N TYR A 39 -6.97 -16.63 15.41
CA TYR A 39 -7.84 -17.70 14.92
C TYR A 39 -7.03 -18.71 14.12
N ARG A 40 -7.30 -20.00 14.30
CA ARG A 40 -6.60 -21.09 13.63
C ARG A 40 -7.05 -21.29 12.19
N GLY A 41 -8.28 -20.87 11.86
CA GLY A 41 -8.86 -21.05 10.54
C GLY A 41 -9.94 -20.03 10.22
N PHE A 42 -10.36 -20.03 8.95
CA PHE A 42 -11.39 -19.15 8.44
C PHE A 42 -12.74 -19.36 9.15
N ASP A 43 -13.19 -20.61 9.28
CA ASP A 43 -14.49 -20.91 9.89
C ASP A 43 -14.56 -20.48 11.36
N GLU A 44 -13.47 -20.70 12.13
CA GLU A 44 -13.37 -20.26 13.53
C GLU A 44 -13.52 -18.73 13.64
N TYR A 45 -12.99 -17.98 12.67
CA TYR A 45 -13.11 -16.52 12.64
C TYR A 45 -14.46 -16.08 12.10
N TRP A 46 -14.82 -16.50 10.87
CA TRP A 46 -15.94 -15.94 10.13
C TRP A 46 -17.31 -16.26 10.75
N HIS A 47 -17.42 -17.48 11.30
CA HIS A 47 -18.62 -17.95 11.99
C HIS A 47 -18.48 -17.91 13.52
N GLY A 48 -17.35 -17.41 14.04
CA GLY A 48 -17.05 -17.36 15.47
C GLY A 48 -17.81 -16.29 16.23
N ASP A 49 -17.86 -16.47 17.55
CA ASP A 49 -18.61 -15.60 18.46
C ASP A 49 -18.04 -14.17 18.52
N ASP A 50 -16.72 -14.00 18.32
CA ASP A 50 -16.08 -12.69 18.38
C ASP A 50 -16.51 -11.80 17.21
N LEU A 51 -16.57 -12.34 15.98
CA LEU A 51 -17.05 -11.58 14.82
C LEU A 51 -18.57 -11.35 14.90
N LYS A 52 -19.34 -12.31 15.39
CA LYS A 52 -20.76 -12.15 15.67
C LYS A 52 -21.00 -11.04 16.70
N LYS A 53 -20.20 -11.04 17.77
CA LYS A 53 -20.26 -9.98 18.79
C LYS A 53 -19.89 -8.61 18.22
N LEU A 54 -18.85 -8.53 17.40
CA LEU A 54 -18.44 -7.28 16.73
C LEU A 54 -19.58 -6.74 15.86
N ARG A 55 -20.21 -7.60 15.06
CA ARG A 55 -21.38 -7.25 14.23
C ARG A 55 -22.53 -6.74 15.10
N GLN A 56 -22.86 -7.46 16.18
CA GLN A 56 -23.92 -7.08 17.10
C GLN A 56 -23.65 -5.74 17.80
N ASP A 57 -22.45 -5.53 18.33
CA ASP A 57 -22.06 -4.28 18.98
C ASP A 57 -22.22 -3.07 18.03
N MET A 58 -21.86 -3.24 16.74
CA MET A 58 -22.05 -2.19 15.72
C MET A 58 -23.52 -1.93 15.38
N LEU A 59 -24.36 -2.98 15.33
CA LEU A 59 -25.81 -2.83 15.13
C LEU A 59 -26.49 -2.09 16.30
N GLU A 60 -25.99 -2.30 17.51
CA GLU A 60 -26.43 -1.61 18.72
C GLU A 60 -25.86 -0.18 18.84
N GLY A 61 -25.07 0.28 17.85
CA GLY A 61 -24.49 1.61 17.85
C GLY A 61 -23.30 1.80 18.80
N LYS A 62 -22.73 0.70 19.32
CA LYS A 62 -21.54 0.73 20.16
C LYS A 62 -20.29 1.04 19.35
N ARG A 63 -19.21 1.37 20.04
CA ARG A 63 -17.87 1.62 19.48
C ARG A 63 -16.90 0.50 19.91
N PRO A 64 -16.79 -0.61 19.17
CA PRO A 64 -15.89 -1.71 19.52
C PRO A 64 -14.45 -1.25 19.69
N LYS A 65 -13.78 -1.75 20.75
CA LYS A 65 -12.39 -1.36 21.07
C LYS A 65 -11.41 -1.64 19.95
N GLY A 66 -11.55 -2.76 19.24
CA GLY A 66 -10.69 -3.13 18.11
C GLY A 66 -10.70 -2.13 16.94
N CYS A 67 -11.72 -1.26 16.87
CA CYS A 67 -11.87 -0.22 15.85
C CYS A 67 -11.37 1.18 16.30
N TRP A 68 -10.58 1.26 17.37
CA TRP A 68 -10.18 2.51 18.03
C TRP A 68 -9.52 3.53 17.09
N LYS A 69 -8.78 3.08 16.06
CA LYS A 69 -8.15 3.99 15.08
C LYS A 69 -9.18 4.83 14.34
N CYS A 70 -10.25 4.19 13.85
CA CYS A 70 -11.34 4.92 13.20
C CYS A 70 -12.03 5.87 14.17
N TRP A 71 -12.26 5.44 15.43
CA TRP A 71 -12.88 6.30 16.42
C TRP A 71 -12.05 7.53 16.76
N ASN A 72 -10.73 7.38 16.91
CA ASN A 72 -9.82 8.49 17.17
C ASN A 72 -9.77 9.49 16.00
N GLU A 73 -9.80 9.00 14.75
CA GLU A 73 -9.88 9.88 13.59
C GLU A 73 -11.19 10.69 13.60
N GLU A 74 -12.32 10.04 13.85
CA GLU A 74 -13.64 10.69 13.89
C GLU A 74 -13.76 11.68 15.04
N ASP A 75 -13.26 11.33 16.22
CA ASP A 75 -13.26 12.22 17.40
C ASP A 75 -12.34 13.43 17.19
N SER A 76 -11.32 13.32 16.34
CA SER A 76 -10.46 14.44 15.91
C SER A 76 -11.03 15.24 14.73
N GLY A 77 -12.25 14.93 14.28
CA GLY A 77 -12.91 15.60 13.15
C GLY A 77 -12.40 15.17 11.78
N LYS A 78 -11.63 14.09 11.70
CA LYS A 78 -11.14 13.53 10.44
C LYS A 78 -12.10 12.46 9.91
N LYS A 79 -12.11 12.28 8.59
CA LYS A 79 -12.84 11.19 7.96
C LYS A 79 -12.10 9.88 8.13
N SER A 80 -12.72 8.92 8.82
CA SER A 80 -12.12 7.61 9.06
C SER A 80 -12.23 6.67 7.85
N MET A 81 -11.44 5.58 7.89
CA MET A 81 -11.56 4.49 6.91
C MET A 81 -12.97 3.89 6.93
N ARG A 82 -13.57 3.69 8.10
CA ARG A 82 -14.95 3.20 8.26
C ARG A 82 -15.96 4.06 7.50
N GLN A 83 -15.91 5.37 7.66
CA GLN A 83 -16.79 6.31 6.96
C GLN A 83 -16.55 6.27 5.45
N SER A 84 -15.29 6.25 5.04
CA SER A 84 -14.89 6.17 3.63
C SER A 84 -15.40 4.90 2.96
N VAL A 85 -15.30 3.76 3.63
CA VAL A 85 -15.77 2.47 3.13
C VAL A 85 -17.30 2.44 3.01
N ASN A 86 -18.02 2.92 4.01
CA ASN A 86 -19.49 2.96 3.98
C ASN A 86 -20.05 3.89 2.88
N GLU A 87 -19.26 4.83 2.39
CA GLU A 87 -19.61 5.74 1.28
C GLU A 87 -19.04 5.29 -0.07
N SER A 88 -18.23 4.25 -0.08
CA SER A 88 -17.56 3.72 -1.27
C SER A 88 -18.47 2.83 -2.13
N ARG A 89 -17.85 2.14 -3.11
CA ARG A 89 -18.46 1.08 -3.91
C ARG A 89 -19.16 -0.03 -3.11
N LEU A 90 -18.77 -0.20 -1.84
CA LEU A 90 -19.35 -1.21 -0.96
C LEU A 90 -20.69 -0.77 -0.34
N ARG A 91 -21.07 0.50 -0.51
CA ARG A 91 -22.32 1.05 0.02
C ARG A 91 -23.59 0.24 -0.35
N PRO A 92 -23.73 -0.29 -1.57
CA PRO A 92 -24.88 -1.13 -1.92
C PRO A 92 -25.06 -2.35 -1.02
N HIS A 93 -23.96 -2.89 -0.49
CA HIS A 93 -23.96 -4.05 0.40
C HIS A 93 -24.35 -3.73 1.85
N ILE A 94 -24.59 -2.46 2.17
CA ILE A 94 -24.95 -2.05 3.57
C ILE A 94 -26.24 -2.72 4.05
N ALA A 95 -27.11 -3.12 3.11
CA ALA A 95 -28.33 -3.88 3.43
C ALA A 95 -28.04 -5.25 4.06
N VAL A 96 -26.87 -5.84 3.74
CA VAL A 96 -26.41 -7.10 4.32
C VAL A 96 -26.28 -7.02 5.85
N THR A 97 -25.99 -5.84 6.39
CA THR A 97 -25.89 -5.65 7.85
C THR A 97 -27.23 -5.84 8.60
N SER A 98 -28.35 -5.80 7.90
CA SER A 98 -29.67 -6.11 8.49
C SER A 98 -29.88 -7.62 8.67
N MET A 99 -29.07 -8.45 8.05
CA MET A 99 -29.10 -9.90 8.14
C MET A 99 -28.14 -10.38 9.25
N ALA A 100 -28.42 -10.03 10.48
CA ALA A 100 -27.49 -10.10 11.61
C ALA A 100 -26.80 -11.46 11.85
N ASN A 101 -27.35 -12.56 11.37
CA ASN A 101 -26.83 -13.92 11.58
C ASN A 101 -26.94 -14.82 10.34
N SER A 102 -27.06 -14.26 9.15
CA SER A 102 -27.11 -15.08 7.94
C SER A 102 -25.71 -15.65 7.64
N GLU A 103 -25.69 -16.81 7.03
CA GLU A 103 -24.53 -17.43 6.41
C GLU A 103 -24.08 -16.62 5.22
N ILE A 104 -23.45 -15.48 5.47
CA ILE A 104 -22.92 -14.60 4.42
C ILE A 104 -21.47 -14.97 4.22
N GLU A 105 -21.14 -15.39 3.01
CA GLU A 105 -19.75 -15.57 2.60
C GLU A 105 -19.06 -14.23 2.37
N PRO A 106 -17.72 -14.16 2.52
CA PRO A 106 -16.99 -12.91 2.29
C PRO A 106 -17.11 -12.48 0.82
N LEU A 107 -17.54 -11.23 0.62
CA LEU A 107 -17.61 -10.64 -0.72
C LEU A 107 -16.28 -10.02 -1.17
N GLN A 108 -15.43 -9.65 -0.21
CA GLN A 108 -14.12 -9.04 -0.45
C GLN A 108 -13.04 -9.82 0.30
N ILE A 109 -12.02 -10.28 -0.43
CA ILE A 109 -10.85 -10.94 0.14
C ILE A 109 -9.59 -10.18 -0.28
N LYS A 110 -8.73 -9.88 0.69
CA LYS A 110 -7.39 -9.35 0.42
C LYS A 110 -6.38 -10.47 0.35
N LEU A 111 -5.59 -10.47 -0.71
CA LEU A 111 -4.49 -11.40 -0.92
C LEU A 111 -3.15 -10.68 -0.79
N GLN A 112 -2.34 -11.11 0.17
CA GLN A 112 -0.95 -10.69 0.30
C GLN A 112 -0.04 -11.59 -0.54
N ALA A 113 0.54 -11.02 -1.63
CA ALA A 113 1.43 -11.74 -2.51
C ALA A 113 2.84 -11.98 -1.93
N GLY A 114 3.04 -11.62 -0.66
CA GLY A 114 4.35 -11.67 -0.01
C GLY A 114 5.18 -10.41 -0.26
N ALA A 115 6.45 -10.44 0.17
CA ALA A 115 7.35 -9.29 0.06
C ALA A 115 8.14 -9.26 -1.25
N SER A 116 8.10 -10.33 -2.04
CA SER A 116 8.85 -10.40 -3.31
C SER A 116 8.44 -9.26 -4.23
N CYS A 117 9.44 -8.48 -4.67
CA CYS A 117 9.28 -7.37 -5.58
C CYS A 117 10.45 -7.33 -6.56
N ASN A 118 10.17 -6.94 -7.80
CA ASN A 118 11.19 -6.72 -8.83
C ASN A 118 11.92 -5.37 -8.67
N LEU A 119 11.43 -4.50 -7.78
CA LEU A 119 12.03 -3.21 -7.47
C LEU A 119 12.50 -3.15 -6.02
N ALA A 120 13.57 -2.39 -5.81
CA ALA A 120 13.90 -1.86 -4.51
C ALA A 120 13.14 -0.53 -4.28
N HIS A 121 12.94 -0.15 -3.03
CA HIS A 121 12.27 1.10 -2.70
C HIS A 121 13.01 1.78 -1.55
N LYS A 122 13.64 2.94 -1.81
CA LYS A 122 14.46 3.65 -0.80
C LYS A 122 13.67 4.06 0.44
N VAL A 123 12.36 4.28 0.28
CA VAL A 123 11.48 4.68 1.39
C VAL A 123 11.12 3.50 2.30
N TRP A 124 11.05 2.28 1.75
CA TRP A 124 10.60 1.09 2.50
C TRP A 124 11.72 0.13 2.88
N GLN A 125 12.92 0.30 2.30
CA GLN A 125 14.07 -0.53 2.66
C GLN A 125 14.82 0.11 3.81
N GLU A 126 14.66 -0.43 4.99
CA GLU A 126 15.63 -0.20 6.05
C GLU A 126 16.99 -0.76 5.61
N ILE A 127 18.03 0.06 5.78
CA ILE A 127 19.39 -0.35 5.47
C ILE A 127 19.76 -1.47 6.45
N GLY A 128 19.79 -2.71 5.94
CA GLY A 128 20.13 -3.89 6.74
C GLY A 128 18.97 -4.76 7.19
N MET A 129 17.73 -4.52 6.77
CA MET A 129 16.63 -5.41 7.13
C MET A 129 16.51 -6.61 6.19
N GLU A 130 16.82 -7.79 6.72
CA GLU A 130 16.48 -9.11 6.17
C GLU A 130 14.96 -9.40 6.20
N THR A 131 14.16 -8.52 6.78
CA THR A 131 12.77 -8.78 7.17
C THR A 131 11.78 -8.88 6.01
N LEU A 132 12.10 -8.39 4.83
CA LEU A 132 11.22 -8.55 3.66
C LEU A 132 11.19 -9.98 3.11
N GLU A 133 12.24 -10.77 3.30
CA GLU A 133 12.27 -12.17 2.84
C GLU A 133 11.31 -13.09 3.61
N GLN A 134 10.81 -12.67 4.79
CA GLN A 134 9.95 -13.49 5.64
C GLN A 134 8.46 -13.42 5.25
N ARG A 135 8.03 -12.44 4.48
CA ARG A 135 6.64 -12.35 4.02
C ARG A 135 6.40 -13.32 2.88
N ARG A 136 5.76 -14.43 3.19
CA ARG A 136 5.41 -15.45 2.21
C ARG A 136 4.10 -15.11 1.50
N TYR A 137 3.90 -15.72 0.34
CA TYR A 137 2.62 -15.72 -0.33
C TYR A 137 1.51 -16.26 0.57
N ASP A 138 0.38 -15.60 0.60
CA ASP A 138 -0.75 -15.99 1.44
C ASP A 138 -1.59 -17.09 0.76
N ASP A 139 -1.11 -18.33 0.88
CA ASP A 139 -1.79 -19.51 0.34
C ASP A 139 -3.19 -19.74 0.96
N VAL A 140 -3.46 -19.17 2.14
CA VAL A 140 -4.78 -19.29 2.78
C VAL A 140 -5.78 -18.39 2.09
N SER A 141 -5.45 -17.12 1.85
CA SER A 141 -6.34 -16.21 1.11
C SER A 141 -6.54 -16.66 -0.34
N ASP A 142 -5.49 -17.18 -1.01
CA ASP A 142 -5.63 -17.79 -2.35
C ASP A 142 -6.67 -18.91 -2.34
N ARG A 143 -6.55 -19.86 -1.39
CA ARG A 143 -7.52 -20.96 -1.26
C ARG A 143 -8.92 -20.43 -0.99
N LEU A 144 -9.07 -19.50 -0.05
CA LEU A 144 -10.38 -18.91 0.26
C LEU A 144 -11.01 -18.20 -0.94
N ILE A 145 -10.22 -17.54 -1.79
CA ILE A 145 -10.72 -16.96 -3.04
C ILE A 145 -11.24 -18.04 -3.97
N ARG A 146 -10.51 -19.16 -4.12
CA ARG A 146 -10.95 -20.27 -5.00
C ARG A 146 -12.17 -20.99 -4.44
N ASP A 147 -12.20 -21.27 -3.14
CA ASP A 147 -13.30 -21.97 -2.48
C ASP A 147 -14.60 -21.14 -2.50
N ASN A 148 -14.49 -19.79 -2.54
CA ASN A 148 -15.63 -18.87 -2.54
C ASN A 148 -15.77 -18.08 -3.85
N ALA A 149 -15.18 -18.56 -4.95
CA ALA A 149 -15.10 -17.79 -6.20
C ALA A 149 -16.45 -17.40 -6.78
N GLU A 150 -17.53 -18.12 -6.48
CA GLU A 150 -18.90 -17.79 -6.91
C GLU A 150 -19.49 -16.60 -6.13
N SER A 151 -19.11 -16.41 -4.87
CA SER A 151 -19.63 -15.34 -4.00
C SER A 151 -18.72 -14.12 -3.94
N VAL A 152 -17.40 -14.28 -4.11
CA VAL A 152 -16.43 -13.21 -4.07
C VAL A 152 -16.67 -12.21 -5.21
N GLN A 153 -16.82 -10.94 -4.87
CA GLN A 153 -17.02 -9.84 -5.81
C GLN A 153 -15.83 -8.89 -5.90
N TYR A 154 -14.98 -8.88 -4.87
CA TYR A 154 -13.83 -7.98 -4.79
C TYR A 154 -12.60 -8.71 -4.31
N ILE A 155 -11.51 -8.58 -5.07
CA ILE A 155 -10.20 -9.10 -4.69
C ILE A 155 -9.22 -7.93 -4.64
N ASP A 156 -8.60 -7.71 -3.47
CA ASP A 156 -7.53 -6.74 -3.33
C ASP A 156 -6.18 -7.48 -3.37
N LEU A 157 -5.42 -7.30 -4.43
CA LEU A 157 -4.08 -7.88 -4.61
C LEU A 157 -3.03 -6.90 -4.09
N LEU A 158 -2.34 -7.29 -3.03
CA LEU A 158 -1.35 -6.50 -2.32
C LEU A 158 -0.02 -7.26 -2.17
N GLY A 159 1.04 -6.60 -1.74
CA GLY A 159 2.33 -7.21 -1.44
C GLY A 159 3.48 -6.36 -1.91
N GLY A 160 4.66 -6.97 -2.15
CA GLY A 160 5.79 -6.30 -2.79
C GLY A 160 5.42 -5.87 -4.20
N GLU A 161 5.37 -6.82 -5.14
CA GLU A 161 4.74 -6.65 -6.46
C GLU A 161 3.89 -7.89 -6.76
N PRO A 162 2.54 -7.78 -6.75
CA PRO A 162 1.67 -8.94 -6.96
C PRO A 162 1.94 -9.68 -8.27
N PHE A 163 2.13 -8.95 -9.37
CA PHE A 163 2.35 -9.57 -10.67
C PHE A 163 3.77 -10.14 -10.87
N TYR A 164 4.70 -9.84 -10.00
CA TYR A 164 6.00 -10.53 -9.95
C TYR A 164 5.82 -11.97 -9.46
N HIS A 165 4.82 -12.23 -8.61
CA HIS A 165 4.58 -13.53 -8.02
C HIS A 165 3.79 -14.44 -8.98
N LYS A 166 4.39 -15.58 -9.37
CA LYS A 166 3.76 -16.52 -10.31
C LYS A 166 2.37 -16.99 -9.84
N LYS A 167 2.21 -17.31 -8.54
CA LYS A 167 0.92 -17.78 -8.00
C LYS A 167 -0.20 -16.75 -8.16
N VAL A 168 0.08 -15.43 -8.09
CA VAL A 168 -0.93 -14.40 -8.36
C VAL A 168 -1.39 -14.46 -9.82
N ARG A 169 -0.46 -14.57 -10.77
CA ARG A 169 -0.81 -14.70 -12.18
C ARG A 169 -1.57 -16.00 -12.46
N ASP A 170 -1.18 -17.10 -11.80
CA ASP A 170 -1.88 -18.38 -11.87
C ASP A 170 -3.31 -18.28 -11.30
N LEU A 171 -3.51 -17.54 -10.19
CA LEU A 171 -4.84 -17.28 -9.63
C LEU A 171 -5.71 -16.45 -10.60
N VAL A 172 -5.17 -15.36 -11.13
CA VAL A 172 -5.85 -14.51 -12.11
C VAL A 172 -6.31 -15.34 -13.32
N ARG A 173 -5.42 -16.15 -13.86
CA ARG A 173 -5.75 -17.04 -14.98
C ARG A 173 -6.80 -18.08 -14.61
N TRP A 174 -6.66 -18.71 -13.45
CA TRP A 174 -7.63 -19.71 -12.97
C TRP A 174 -9.03 -19.12 -12.85
N LEU A 175 -9.18 -17.90 -12.33
CA LEU A 175 -10.47 -17.22 -12.25
C LEU A 175 -11.09 -16.98 -13.63
N VAL A 176 -10.27 -16.67 -14.63
CA VAL A 176 -10.72 -16.49 -16.02
C VAL A 176 -11.15 -17.83 -16.64
N GLU A 177 -10.32 -18.87 -16.51
CA GLU A 177 -10.57 -20.18 -17.12
C GLU A 177 -11.78 -20.89 -16.52
N ASN A 178 -12.13 -20.59 -15.26
CA ASN A 178 -13.29 -21.17 -14.59
C ASN A 178 -14.54 -20.25 -14.62
N GLY A 179 -14.51 -19.14 -15.37
CA GLY A 179 -15.68 -18.29 -15.61
C GLY A 179 -16.03 -17.35 -14.44
N HIS A 180 -15.16 -17.22 -13.43
CA HIS A 180 -15.43 -16.36 -12.26
C HIS A 180 -15.05 -14.89 -12.48
N ALA A 181 -14.21 -14.58 -13.46
CA ALA A 181 -13.72 -13.23 -13.68
C ALA A 181 -14.84 -12.21 -13.99
N GLU A 182 -15.90 -12.63 -14.67
CA GLU A 182 -16.95 -11.75 -15.20
C GLU A 182 -17.77 -11.02 -14.12
N HIS A 183 -17.77 -11.53 -12.87
CA HIS A 183 -18.45 -10.88 -11.74
C HIS A 183 -17.50 -10.33 -10.69
N ILE A 184 -16.18 -10.49 -10.86
CA ILE A 184 -15.18 -10.06 -9.90
C ILE A 184 -14.54 -8.74 -10.32
N THR A 185 -14.41 -7.81 -9.37
CA THR A 185 -13.59 -6.62 -9.50
C THR A 185 -12.25 -6.84 -8.80
N ILE A 186 -11.14 -6.65 -9.52
CA ILE A 186 -9.79 -6.68 -8.95
C ILE A 186 -9.31 -5.26 -8.63
N TYR A 187 -8.77 -5.08 -7.44
CA TYR A 187 -7.94 -3.95 -7.05
C TYR A 187 -6.51 -4.46 -6.89
N VAL A 188 -5.59 -3.96 -7.69
CA VAL A 188 -4.18 -4.36 -7.60
C VAL A 188 -3.30 -3.17 -7.34
N THR A 189 -2.50 -3.24 -6.25
CA THR A 189 -1.44 -2.26 -5.99
C THR A 189 -0.17 -2.77 -6.66
N THR A 190 0.32 -2.04 -7.66
CA THR A 190 1.42 -2.47 -8.52
C THR A 190 2.40 -1.33 -8.77
N ASN A 191 3.64 -1.67 -9.10
CA ASN A 191 4.64 -0.73 -9.60
C ASN A 191 4.58 -0.54 -11.13
N ALA A 192 3.67 -1.23 -11.81
CA ALA A 192 3.44 -1.21 -13.25
C ALA A 192 4.65 -1.62 -14.12
N MET A 193 5.68 -2.29 -13.56
CA MET A 193 6.80 -2.81 -14.34
C MET A 193 6.49 -4.12 -15.06
N ILE A 194 5.50 -4.89 -14.58
CA ILE A 194 5.18 -6.22 -15.08
C ILE A 194 3.78 -6.22 -15.66
N LEU A 195 3.70 -6.34 -16.98
CA LEU A 195 2.46 -6.46 -17.73
C LEU A 195 2.74 -7.11 -19.08
N ASP A 196 2.77 -8.44 -19.12
CA ASP A 196 2.82 -9.16 -20.39
C ASP A 196 1.43 -9.21 -21.09
N ASP A 197 1.40 -9.64 -22.35
CA ASP A 197 0.18 -9.66 -23.14
C ASP A 197 -0.85 -10.66 -22.60
N GLN A 198 -0.39 -11.77 -22.02
CA GLN A 198 -1.26 -12.78 -21.44
C GLN A 198 -1.94 -12.23 -20.17
N LEU A 199 -1.18 -11.61 -19.26
CA LEU A 199 -1.74 -10.98 -18.07
C LEU A 199 -2.74 -9.89 -18.43
N LEU A 200 -2.41 -9.02 -19.40
CA LEU A 200 -3.33 -7.98 -19.85
C LEU A 200 -4.61 -8.58 -20.45
N SER A 201 -4.49 -9.66 -21.23
CA SER A 201 -5.64 -10.39 -21.78
C SER A 201 -6.53 -10.98 -20.69
N ASP A 202 -5.92 -11.57 -19.66
CA ASP A 202 -6.64 -12.16 -18.53
C ASP A 202 -7.35 -11.05 -17.72
N LEU A 203 -6.68 -9.94 -17.42
CA LEU A 203 -7.26 -8.80 -16.68
C LEU A 203 -8.48 -8.20 -17.38
N LYS A 204 -8.51 -8.18 -18.71
CA LYS A 204 -9.65 -7.68 -19.51
C LYS A 204 -10.92 -8.53 -19.40
N LYS A 205 -10.85 -9.72 -18.84
CA LYS A 205 -11.99 -10.62 -18.64
C LYS A 205 -12.74 -10.37 -17.33
N PHE A 206 -12.12 -9.64 -16.40
CA PHE A 206 -12.76 -9.30 -15.15
C PHE A 206 -13.86 -8.26 -15.33
N GLN A 207 -14.88 -8.30 -14.46
CA GLN A 207 -15.95 -7.31 -14.43
C GLN A 207 -15.38 -5.89 -14.40
N ASN A 208 -14.37 -5.69 -13.59
CA ASN A 208 -13.62 -4.44 -13.51
C ASN A 208 -12.22 -4.68 -12.95
N VAL A 209 -11.25 -3.86 -13.35
CA VAL A 209 -9.91 -3.84 -12.79
C VAL A 209 -9.52 -2.40 -12.46
N VAL A 210 -9.04 -2.20 -11.23
CA VAL A 210 -8.46 -0.94 -10.79
C VAL A 210 -6.99 -1.18 -10.48
N ALA A 211 -6.12 -0.68 -11.34
CA ALA A 211 -4.68 -0.70 -11.12
C ALA A 211 -4.27 0.54 -10.31
N ILE A 212 -3.90 0.31 -9.05
CA ILE A 212 -3.39 1.35 -8.15
C ILE A 212 -1.88 1.39 -8.32
N VAL A 213 -1.40 2.34 -9.12
CA VAL A 213 0.02 2.41 -9.48
C VAL A 213 0.77 3.32 -8.51
N GLY A 214 1.76 2.73 -7.84
CA GLY A 214 2.60 3.46 -6.90
C GLY A 214 3.65 4.31 -7.61
N LEU A 215 3.41 5.59 -7.80
CA LEU A 215 4.38 6.55 -8.35
C LEU A 215 4.70 7.64 -7.34
N ASP A 216 5.98 7.87 -7.09
CA ASP A 216 6.44 8.84 -6.09
C ASP A 216 7.05 10.11 -6.72
N ALA A 217 7.39 10.08 -8.01
CA ALA A 217 7.89 11.19 -8.82
C ALA A 217 7.77 10.87 -10.31
N VAL A 218 8.34 11.70 -11.19
CA VAL A 218 8.37 11.53 -12.65
C VAL A 218 9.79 11.21 -13.12
N GLY A 219 9.91 10.32 -14.11
CA GLY A 219 11.17 10.06 -14.82
C GLY A 219 12.29 9.55 -13.90
N LYS A 220 13.48 10.09 -14.12
CA LYS A 220 14.68 9.73 -13.35
C LYS A 220 14.56 9.95 -11.84
N LYS A 221 13.71 10.86 -11.39
CA LYS A 221 13.41 11.07 -9.97
C LYS A 221 12.70 9.84 -9.38
N HIS A 222 11.76 9.25 -10.12
CA HIS A 222 11.10 8.01 -9.72
C HIS A 222 12.08 6.84 -9.67
N GLU A 223 12.92 6.68 -10.70
CA GLU A 223 13.95 5.65 -10.76
C GLU A 223 14.97 5.78 -9.61
N TYR A 224 15.29 7.01 -9.20
CA TYR A 224 16.12 7.25 -8.02
C TYR A 224 15.44 6.77 -6.73
N ILE A 225 14.14 7.04 -6.56
CA ILE A 225 13.36 6.65 -5.37
C ILE A 225 13.13 5.13 -5.35
N ARG A 226 12.91 4.52 -6.51
CA ARG A 226 12.69 3.08 -6.70
C ARG A 226 13.77 2.48 -7.60
N PRO A 227 14.94 2.12 -7.05
CA PRO A 227 16.00 1.50 -7.83
C PRO A 227 15.54 0.22 -8.53
N GLY A 228 15.87 0.13 -9.82
CA GLY A 228 15.41 -0.95 -10.70
C GLY A 228 14.16 -0.59 -11.52
N ALA A 229 13.50 0.54 -11.23
CA ALA A 229 12.43 1.04 -12.08
C ALA A 229 12.98 1.50 -13.44
N ASP A 230 12.23 1.23 -14.48
CA ASP A 230 12.40 1.78 -15.82
C ASP A 230 11.16 2.63 -16.14
N TRP A 231 11.36 3.93 -16.24
CA TRP A 231 10.25 4.87 -16.38
C TRP A 231 9.48 4.68 -17.68
N ASP A 232 10.18 4.38 -18.76
CA ASP A 232 9.53 4.21 -20.07
C ASP A 232 8.67 2.95 -20.10
N THR A 233 9.12 1.87 -19.46
CA THR A 233 8.32 0.66 -19.25
C THR A 233 7.07 0.94 -18.43
N ILE A 234 7.19 1.69 -17.33
CA ILE A 234 6.05 2.07 -16.47
C ILE A 234 5.02 2.87 -17.27
N VAL A 235 5.46 3.91 -17.99
CA VAL A 235 4.58 4.74 -18.82
C VAL A 235 3.88 3.90 -19.88
N THR A 236 4.63 3.09 -20.61
CA THR A 236 4.08 2.18 -21.63
C THR A 236 3.02 1.26 -21.05
N ASN A 237 3.27 0.66 -19.89
CA ASN A 237 2.31 -0.24 -19.26
C ASN A 237 1.06 0.50 -18.74
N ILE A 238 1.21 1.72 -18.21
CA ILE A 238 0.07 2.57 -17.84
C ILE A 238 -0.80 2.87 -19.07
N GLU A 239 -0.20 3.24 -20.19
CA GLU A 239 -0.91 3.52 -21.45
C GLU A 239 -1.60 2.26 -22.01
N ARG A 240 -0.97 1.09 -21.91
CA ARG A 240 -1.59 -0.20 -22.28
C ARG A 240 -2.78 -0.54 -21.39
N LEU A 241 -2.70 -0.31 -20.07
CA LEU A 241 -3.83 -0.50 -19.16
C LEU A 241 -4.97 0.45 -19.52
N GLN A 242 -4.71 1.77 -19.69
CA GLN A 242 -5.73 2.75 -20.06
C GLN A 242 -6.41 2.44 -21.40
N SER A 243 -5.62 2.09 -22.43
CA SER A 243 -6.17 1.70 -23.75
C SER A 243 -7.00 0.42 -23.73
N SER A 244 -6.80 -0.40 -22.70
CA SER A 244 -7.59 -1.60 -22.43
C SER A 244 -8.81 -1.35 -21.51
N HIS A 245 -9.17 -0.08 -21.28
CA HIS A 245 -10.27 0.35 -20.39
C HIS A 245 -10.11 -0.09 -18.93
N ILE A 246 -8.89 -0.40 -18.51
CA ILE A 246 -8.56 -0.66 -17.10
C ILE A 246 -8.39 0.68 -16.40
N ASN A 247 -9.06 0.83 -15.25
CA ASN A 247 -8.97 2.05 -14.47
C ASN A 247 -7.61 2.14 -13.77
N VAL A 248 -6.81 3.14 -14.16
CA VAL A 248 -5.50 3.40 -13.55
C VAL A 248 -5.60 4.57 -12.60
N VAL A 249 -5.16 4.34 -11.36
CA VAL A 249 -5.15 5.36 -10.31
C VAL A 249 -3.74 5.47 -9.73
N ILE A 250 -3.21 6.68 -9.61
CA ILE A 250 -1.87 6.90 -9.09
C ILE A 250 -1.90 7.11 -7.59
N GLN A 251 -1.05 6.38 -6.87
CA GLN A 251 -0.94 6.45 -5.42
C GLN A 251 0.49 6.81 -4.99
N PRO A 252 0.78 8.09 -4.75
CA PRO A 252 2.06 8.51 -4.20
C PRO A 252 2.10 8.34 -2.69
N VAL A 253 3.30 8.06 -2.16
CA VAL A 253 3.59 8.15 -0.74
C VAL A 253 4.51 9.34 -0.51
N ILE A 254 4.02 10.33 0.24
CA ILE A 254 4.77 11.57 0.50
C ILE A 254 5.88 11.33 1.51
N SER A 255 7.10 11.67 1.13
CA SER A 255 8.30 11.58 1.96
C SER A 255 9.14 12.84 1.86
N ALA A 256 10.13 12.99 2.72
CA ALA A 256 11.11 14.07 2.61
C ALA A 256 11.86 14.03 1.24
N ILE A 257 12.01 12.84 0.63
CA ILE A 257 12.69 12.70 -0.66
C ILE A 257 11.87 13.34 -1.79
N ASN A 258 10.56 13.07 -1.85
CA ASN A 258 9.75 13.38 -3.02
C ASN A 258 8.81 14.58 -2.87
N ILE A 259 8.70 15.18 -1.69
CA ILE A 259 7.75 16.28 -1.47
C ILE A 259 7.95 17.46 -2.43
N LEU A 260 9.19 17.72 -2.85
CA LEU A 260 9.52 18.75 -3.85
C LEU A 260 9.15 18.34 -5.29
N CYS A 261 8.97 17.04 -5.55
CA CYS A 261 8.65 16.48 -6.87
C CYS A 261 7.16 16.32 -7.11
N LEU A 262 6.33 16.42 -6.08
CA LEU A 262 4.88 16.17 -6.17
C LEU A 262 4.15 17.12 -7.14
N PRO A 263 4.49 18.42 -7.26
CA PRO A 263 3.85 19.28 -8.25
C PRO A 263 4.02 18.75 -9.68
N GLU A 264 5.22 18.32 -10.04
CA GLU A 264 5.52 17.72 -11.34
C GLU A 264 4.72 16.45 -11.59
N LEU A 265 4.63 15.56 -10.58
CA LEU A 265 3.83 14.34 -10.67
C LEU A 265 2.34 14.65 -10.87
N ILE A 266 1.80 15.62 -10.14
CA ILE A 266 0.40 16.05 -10.29
C ILE A 266 0.14 16.54 -11.72
N ASP A 267 1.02 17.38 -12.28
CA ASP A 267 0.85 17.92 -13.62
C ASP A 267 1.03 16.84 -14.69
N TRP A 268 1.96 15.89 -14.48
CA TRP A 268 2.11 14.71 -15.33
C TRP A 268 0.83 13.84 -15.33
N CYS A 269 0.21 13.62 -14.16
CA CYS A 269 -1.06 12.89 -14.06
C CYS A 269 -2.20 13.62 -14.78
N LYS A 270 -2.31 14.96 -14.60
CA LYS A 270 -3.34 15.77 -15.25
C LYS A 270 -3.25 15.70 -16.79
N THR A 271 -2.03 15.83 -17.34
CA THR A 271 -1.83 15.77 -18.81
C THR A 271 -2.24 14.43 -19.40
N ARG A 272 -2.18 13.33 -18.61
CA ARG A 272 -2.56 11.97 -19.00
C ARG A 272 -3.96 11.55 -18.54
N LYS A 273 -4.73 12.47 -17.96
CA LYS A 273 -6.07 12.21 -17.42
C LYS A 273 -6.08 11.06 -16.38
N LEU A 274 -5.00 10.93 -15.62
CA LEU A 274 -4.87 9.97 -14.55
C LEU A 274 -5.42 10.55 -13.25
N HIS A 275 -6.21 9.76 -12.54
CA HIS A 275 -6.66 10.11 -11.20
C HIS A 275 -5.59 9.78 -10.16
N MET A 276 -5.56 10.56 -9.09
CA MET A 276 -4.71 10.28 -7.93
C MET A 276 -5.59 9.96 -6.73
N THR A 277 -5.16 8.98 -5.94
CA THR A 277 -5.78 8.70 -4.64
C THR A 277 -5.43 9.78 -3.62
N GLN A 278 -6.05 9.70 -2.44
CA GLN A 278 -5.55 10.43 -1.28
C GLN A 278 -4.09 10.04 -1.01
N MET A 279 -3.24 11.04 -0.90
CA MET A 279 -1.82 10.85 -0.64
C MET A 279 -1.59 10.39 0.80
N SER A 280 -0.77 9.35 0.98
CA SER A 280 -0.34 8.88 2.29
C SER A 280 1.01 9.48 2.67
N LEU A 281 1.28 9.62 3.96
CA LEU A 281 2.60 10.04 4.45
C LEU A 281 3.44 8.81 4.80
N VAL A 282 4.75 8.90 4.57
CA VAL A 282 5.71 7.96 5.15
C VAL A 282 5.75 8.19 6.66
N HIS A 283 5.55 7.14 7.42
CA HIS A 283 5.72 7.13 8.86
C HIS A 283 6.96 6.33 9.28
N ASP A 284 7.31 5.32 8.51
CA ASP A 284 8.46 4.46 8.69
C ASP A 284 9.15 4.22 7.34
N PRO A 285 10.47 4.47 7.22
CA PRO A 285 11.37 4.96 8.27
C PRO A 285 11.12 6.43 8.63
N GLU A 286 11.07 6.70 9.92
CA GLU A 286 10.77 8.04 10.48
C GLU A 286 11.66 9.17 9.92
N PRO A 287 12.97 8.99 9.66
CA PRO A 287 13.79 10.04 9.06
C PRO A 287 13.27 10.51 7.69
N LEU A 288 12.54 9.70 6.95
CA LEU A 288 11.95 10.09 5.66
C LEU A 288 10.55 10.70 5.79
N HIS A 289 10.00 10.83 6.99
CA HIS A 289 8.77 11.59 7.18
C HIS A 289 8.97 13.05 6.69
N PRO A 290 8.02 13.65 5.97
CA PRO A 290 8.17 15.01 5.41
C PRO A 290 8.54 16.09 6.44
N LYS A 291 8.14 15.93 7.71
CA LYS A 291 8.52 16.85 8.81
C LYS A 291 10.04 16.97 9.02
N ASN A 292 10.81 15.99 8.52
CA ASN A 292 12.27 15.95 8.65
C ASN A 292 12.99 16.50 7.41
N LEU A 293 12.25 17.18 6.50
CA LEU A 293 12.87 17.88 5.39
C LEU A 293 13.86 18.93 5.90
N PRO A 294 15.09 19.03 5.35
CA PRO A 294 16.06 20.05 5.75
C PRO A 294 15.48 21.46 5.69
N ALA A 295 15.77 22.29 6.70
CA ALA A 295 15.21 23.63 6.84
C ALA A 295 15.47 24.51 5.59
N ALA A 296 16.66 24.37 4.98
CA ALA A 296 17.03 25.11 3.76
C ALA A 296 16.17 24.74 2.52
N LEU A 297 15.42 23.64 2.55
CA LEU A 297 14.51 23.24 1.45
C LEU A 297 13.06 23.61 1.73
N MET A 298 12.71 24.09 2.91
CA MET A 298 11.32 24.37 3.32
C MET A 298 10.64 25.41 2.41
N ASP A 299 11.39 26.42 1.99
CA ASP A 299 10.85 27.49 1.11
C ASP A 299 10.57 27.01 -0.33
N LYS A 300 11.21 25.89 -0.72
CA LYS A 300 11.02 25.25 -2.04
C LYS A 300 9.77 24.36 -2.08
N VAL A 301 9.14 24.08 -0.93
CA VAL A 301 7.94 23.24 -0.84
C VAL A 301 6.74 24.01 -1.39
N ASP A 302 6.04 23.38 -2.33
CA ASP A 302 4.79 23.93 -2.89
C ASP A 302 3.78 24.22 -1.76
N PRO A 303 3.07 25.36 -1.78
CA PRO A 303 2.12 25.75 -0.74
C PRO A 303 1.08 24.68 -0.38
N ARG A 304 0.66 23.86 -1.35
CA ARG A 304 -0.28 22.75 -1.14
C ARG A 304 0.22 21.70 -0.15
N PHE A 305 1.56 21.56 0.00
CA PHE A 305 2.20 20.54 0.83
C PHE A 305 2.87 21.11 2.07
N LYS A 306 2.92 22.44 2.24
CA LYS A 306 3.54 23.09 3.42
C LYS A 306 3.02 22.57 4.77
N LYS A 307 1.74 22.18 4.84
CA LYS A 307 1.15 21.59 6.06
C LYS A 307 1.84 20.31 6.54
N PHE A 308 2.52 19.58 5.67
CA PHE A 308 3.21 18.32 6.00
C PHE A 308 4.63 18.52 6.54
N VAL A 309 5.17 19.74 6.38
CA VAL A 309 6.52 20.12 6.83
C VAL A 309 6.51 21.20 7.91
N ALA A 310 5.36 21.73 8.28
CA ALA A 310 5.22 22.87 9.19
C ALA A 310 5.80 22.66 10.60
N GLU A 311 6.03 21.41 11.00
CA GLU A 311 6.64 21.05 12.29
C GLU A 311 8.08 20.56 12.16
N ALA A 312 8.76 20.83 11.05
CA ALA A 312 10.12 20.37 10.81
C ALA A 312 11.08 20.82 11.94
N LYS A 313 11.67 19.85 12.61
CA LYS A 313 12.54 20.10 13.79
C LYS A 313 13.96 19.56 13.63
N THR A 314 14.23 18.73 12.60
CA THR A 314 15.52 18.03 12.48
C THR A 314 15.90 17.83 11.02
N ASP A 315 17.20 17.78 10.73
CA ASP A 315 17.75 17.45 9.42
C ASP A 315 18.01 15.93 9.26
N SER A 316 17.34 15.09 10.08
CA SER A 316 17.56 13.64 10.12
C SER A 316 17.36 12.93 8.78
N SER A 317 16.56 13.51 7.87
CA SER A 317 16.38 12.96 6.53
C SER A 317 17.65 13.03 5.69
N LEU A 318 18.46 14.08 5.84
CA LEU A 318 19.69 14.26 5.07
C LEU A 318 20.69 13.15 5.35
N ASP A 319 20.93 12.85 6.64
CA ASP A 319 21.85 11.78 7.05
C ASP A 319 21.36 10.42 6.56
N PHE A 320 20.06 10.17 6.65
CA PHE A 320 19.46 8.94 6.15
C PHE A 320 19.57 8.83 4.63
N ILE A 321 19.32 9.92 3.87
CA ILE A 321 19.48 9.97 2.43
C ILE A 321 20.94 9.73 2.01
N LYS A 322 21.91 10.33 2.73
CA LYS A 322 23.34 10.07 2.49
C LYS A 322 23.69 8.58 2.65
N LYS A 323 23.13 7.91 3.65
CA LYS A 323 23.30 6.45 3.84
C LYS A 323 22.68 5.66 2.70
N LEU A 324 21.45 6.00 2.26
CA LEU A 324 20.80 5.39 1.09
C LEU A 324 21.62 5.60 -0.18
N ASP A 325 22.14 6.80 -0.40
CA ASP A 325 22.97 7.13 -1.57
C ASP A 325 24.29 6.34 -1.59
N ALA A 326 24.91 6.17 -0.43
CA ALA A 326 26.11 5.35 -0.31
C ALA A 326 25.80 3.87 -0.60
N TYR A 327 24.69 3.35 -0.09
CA TYR A 327 24.26 1.97 -0.33
C TYR A 327 23.98 1.71 -1.82
N TRP A 328 23.20 2.59 -2.47
CA TRP A 328 22.80 2.45 -3.87
C TRP A 328 23.81 3.02 -4.86
N LYS A 329 24.93 3.61 -4.39
CA LYS A 329 25.93 4.30 -5.23
C LYS A 329 25.30 5.40 -6.09
N THR A 330 24.37 6.13 -5.53
CA THR A 330 23.64 7.26 -6.15
C THR A 330 23.94 8.56 -5.42
N LYS A 331 23.47 9.66 -5.96
CA LYS A 331 23.45 10.96 -5.29
C LYS A 331 22.14 11.67 -5.61
N ILE A 332 21.37 12.01 -4.57
CA ILE A 332 20.06 12.67 -4.75
C ILE A 332 20.11 13.89 -5.64
N TYR A 333 21.15 14.69 -5.51
CA TYR A 333 21.30 15.95 -6.26
C TYR A 333 21.60 15.78 -7.75
N HIS A 334 21.91 14.55 -8.23
CA HIS A 334 22.00 14.27 -9.65
C HIS A 334 20.62 14.26 -10.34
N THR A 335 19.59 13.90 -9.59
CA THR A 335 18.21 13.84 -10.08
C THR A 335 17.33 14.96 -9.55
N MET A 336 17.67 15.51 -8.39
CA MET A 336 16.97 16.58 -7.68
C MET A 336 17.97 17.66 -7.28
N PRO A 337 18.35 18.58 -8.22
CA PRO A 337 19.41 19.56 -8.03
C PRO A 337 19.25 20.47 -6.81
N GLU A 338 18.00 20.69 -6.38
CA GLU A 338 17.64 21.47 -5.20
C GLU A 338 18.29 20.97 -3.90
N TRP A 339 18.68 19.68 -3.85
CA TRP A 339 19.35 19.08 -2.71
C TRP A 339 20.87 19.36 -2.65
N LYS A 340 21.45 19.90 -3.73
CA LYS A 340 22.91 20.02 -3.86
C LYS A 340 23.55 20.85 -2.75
N GLU A 341 22.99 22.04 -2.49
CA GLU A 341 23.51 22.93 -1.46
C GLU A 341 23.46 22.30 -0.07
N VAL A 342 22.31 21.70 0.28
CA VAL A 342 22.10 21.05 1.58
C VAL A 342 23.02 19.85 1.74
N TYR A 343 23.20 19.08 0.67
CA TYR A 343 24.03 17.88 0.69
C TYR A 343 25.50 18.17 1.04
N TYR A 344 26.03 19.33 0.60
CA TYR A 344 27.41 19.72 0.83
C TYR A 344 27.63 20.62 2.07
N GLN A 345 26.60 21.31 2.55
CA GLN A 345 26.73 22.16 3.76
C GLN A 345 27.19 21.40 5.00
N ASP A 346 26.92 20.09 5.06
CA ASP A 346 27.25 19.22 6.19
C ASP A 346 28.50 18.34 5.96
N SER A 347 29.27 18.57 4.88
CA SER A 347 30.41 17.76 4.50
C SER A 347 31.67 17.91 5.37
N GLY A 348 31.54 18.47 6.59
CA GLY A 348 32.59 18.43 7.60
C GLY A 348 32.88 17.04 8.20
N ASN A 349 32.16 16.01 7.83
CA ASN A 349 32.26 14.66 8.40
C ASN A 349 32.54 13.57 7.37
N ASP A 350 33.79 13.48 6.91
CA ASP A 350 34.36 12.34 6.15
C ASP A 350 34.27 10.98 6.90
N ARG A 351 33.74 10.98 8.12
CA ARG A 351 33.55 9.77 8.93
C ARG A 351 32.46 8.83 8.39
N LEU A 352 31.41 9.38 7.80
CA LEU A 352 30.27 8.56 7.33
C LEU A 352 30.63 7.61 6.17
N GLU A 353 31.57 7.96 5.28
CA GLU A 353 32.04 7.05 4.24
C GLU A 353 32.86 5.89 4.80
N LYS A 354 33.67 6.14 5.85
CA LYS A 354 34.49 5.09 6.50
C LYS A 354 33.65 4.11 7.33
N ASP A 355 32.67 4.61 8.08
CA ASP A 355 31.77 3.77 8.89
C ASP A 355 30.88 2.89 8.01
N TYR A 356 30.51 3.39 6.82
CA TYR A 356 29.71 2.63 5.87
C TYR A 356 30.49 1.51 5.16
N ASP A 357 31.78 1.70 4.88
CA ASP A 357 32.64 0.62 4.35
C ASP A 357 32.83 -0.52 5.36
N VAL A 358 32.87 -0.21 6.66
CA VAL A 358 32.88 -1.21 7.75
C VAL A 358 31.55 -1.97 7.76
N TYR A 359 30.43 -1.28 7.69
CA TYR A 359 29.10 -1.87 7.67
C TYR A 359 28.86 -2.78 6.43
N ARG A 360 29.29 -2.33 5.22
CA ARG A 360 29.24 -3.15 4.01
C ARG A 360 30.04 -4.45 4.11
N ARG A 361 31.20 -4.41 4.75
CA ARG A 361 32.03 -5.62 4.96
C ARG A 361 31.34 -6.59 5.90
N THR A 362 30.63 -6.10 6.91
CA THR A 362 29.86 -6.92 7.86
C THR A 362 28.66 -7.57 7.17
N LEU A 363 27.91 -6.86 6.32
CA LEU A 363 26.79 -7.40 5.54
C LEU A 363 27.25 -8.40 4.47
N ALA A 364 28.38 -8.15 3.81
CA ALA A 364 28.93 -9.08 2.83
C ALA A 364 29.40 -10.39 3.49
N HIS A 365 29.77 -10.35 4.76
CA HIS A 365 30.14 -11.53 5.55
C HIS A 365 28.90 -12.34 5.96
N ALA A 366 27.82 -11.66 6.38
CA ALA A 366 26.55 -12.30 6.74
C ALA A 366 25.83 -12.99 5.57
N ARG A 367 26.06 -12.53 4.32
CA ARG A 367 25.53 -13.17 3.10
C ARG A 367 26.27 -14.43 2.64
N LYS A 368 27.36 -14.82 3.32
CA LYS A 368 28.17 -16.01 3.00
C LYS A 368 28.01 -17.15 4.00
N ILE A 369 27.22 -16.93 5.04
CA ILE A 369 26.79 -17.94 6.01
C ILE A 369 25.33 -18.30 5.75
#